data_81362bb25689b1ecd931ac9f9e85d776
#
_entry.id   81362bb25689b1ecd931ac9f9e85d776
#
_cell.length_a   1.000
_cell.length_b   1.000
_cell.length_c   1.000
_cell.angle_alpha   90.00
_cell.angle_beta   90.00
_cell.angle_gamma   90.00
#
_symmetry.space_group_name_H-M   'P 1'
#
loop_
_entity.id
_entity.type
_entity.pdbx_description
1 polymer ?
#
loop_
_entity_poly.entity_id
_entity_poly.type
_entity_poly.pdbx_seq_one_letter_code
_entity_poly.pdbx_strand_id
1 'polypeptide(L)'
;MGTCIVFLKIFLSFLPFFSAYDHSKIPVSPKEKMQEKVLDFYANDSLKRVAAEFLIENMPGKFGYRDKQIERYDTIFSLYERLYRSGNSESDPALVEQCWWNLLHKYGRLQPLYLGRQYDTGTVSAEFLIEEIETAFEAWQTVPDFISRDFDLFCRYVLPYRIGNEPLEPYRKRHFEQFRRIRDSLIINDDRLIKELYHEFDRVRKYKNSRLMWGYPISLPRSKVEQARRGSCRHMSEYYVLTLRACGIPATIDYVNHWGNRSQGHEWVVVLKDSGQFLPFDALDRKRYFFTYKPAKIFRQTFEIQDVNENAAEYVPGYLLASDRIDVSHLYFPTFDVDVAGDPEVTDRYRSFPYGVICVFDNKEWQPVDYGQVSEGKFYFKNMIGDVCYMAGYYDESTFVPATPPFILDKEGRIEYIRSDTSGF
;
A
#
# COMPACT_ATOMS: atom_id res chain seq x y z
N MET A 1 5.18 10.46 55.52
CA MET A 1 3.89 10.94 55.05
C MET A 1 3.85 10.72 53.56
N GLY A 2 3.27 9.61 53.14
CA GLY A 2 3.16 9.24 51.73
C GLY A 2 1.71 9.39 51.27
N THR A 3 1.49 10.19 50.29
CA THR A 3 0.16 10.44 49.72
C THR A 3 -0.07 9.44 48.59
N CYS A 4 -0.99 8.50 48.82
CA CYS A 4 -1.45 7.52 47.84
C CYS A 4 -2.49 8.18 46.94
N ILE A 5 -2.20 8.30 45.63
CA ILE A 5 -3.18 8.78 44.63
C ILE A 5 -3.88 7.57 44.05
N VAL A 6 -5.15 7.40 44.38
CA VAL A 6 -6.04 6.37 43.81
C VAL A 6 -6.61 6.90 42.53
N PHE A 7 -6.29 6.26 41.41
CA PHE A 7 -6.97 6.51 40.12
C PHE A 7 -8.31 5.78 40.07
N LEU A 8 -9.37 6.57 40.10
CA LEU A 8 -10.75 6.11 39.94
C LEU A 8 -11.04 5.86 38.46
N LYS A 9 -11.18 4.61 38.05
CA LYS A 9 -11.69 4.24 36.70
C LYS A 9 -13.20 4.46 36.67
N ILE A 10 -13.66 5.47 35.95
CA ILE A 10 -15.08 5.68 35.67
C ILE A 10 -15.45 4.81 34.45
N PHE A 11 -16.17 3.73 34.71
CA PHE A 11 -16.87 2.95 33.67
C PHE A 11 -18.13 3.71 33.26
N LEU A 12 -18.14 4.32 32.08
CA LEU A 12 -19.36 4.78 31.42
C LEU A 12 -19.94 3.64 30.59
N SER A 13 -20.93 2.94 31.14
CA SER A 13 -21.78 1.99 30.41
C SER A 13 -22.72 2.77 29.49
N PHE A 14 -22.49 2.74 28.19
CA PHE A 14 -23.47 3.16 27.19
C PHE A 14 -24.44 2.02 26.92
N LEU A 15 -25.66 2.14 27.44
CA LEU A 15 -26.82 1.35 26.98
C LEU A 15 -27.31 1.97 25.66
N PRO A 16 -27.54 1.19 24.61
CA PRO A 16 -28.17 1.70 23.40
C PRO A 16 -29.66 1.88 23.63
N PHE A 17 -30.12 3.12 23.59
CA PHE A 17 -31.55 3.44 23.43
C PHE A 17 -31.96 3.04 22.00
N PHE A 18 -32.61 1.92 21.85
CA PHE A 18 -33.38 1.59 20.66
C PHE A 18 -34.68 2.40 20.68
N SER A 19 -34.68 3.56 20.05
CA SER A 19 -35.90 4.24 19.62
C SER A 19 -36.32 3.62 18.28
N ALA A 20 -37.57 3.16 18.19
CA ALA A 20 -38.16 2.72 16.93
C ALA A 20 -38.26 3.91 15.98
N TYR A 21 -37.29 4.03 15.09
CA TYR A 21 -37.31 5.00 14.01
C TYR A 21 -38.14 4.48 12.85
N ASP A 22 -39.09 5.28 12.38
CA ASP A 22 -39.87 5.02 11.16
C ASP A 22 -38.94 5.12 9.93
N HIS A 23 -38.58 3.97 9.38
CA HIS A 23 -37.69 3.85 8.23
C HIS A 23 -38.19 4.47 6.92
N SER A 24 -39.47 4.89 6.86
CA SER A 24 -40.08 5.46 5.66
C SER A 24 -39.70 6.92 5.35
N LYS A 25 -38.95 7.60 6.24
CA LYS A 25 -38.58 9.01 6.12
C LYS A 25 -37.09 9.31 6.31
N ILE A 26 -36.20 8.34 6.18
CA ILE A 26 -34.77 8.60 6.22
C ILE A 26 -34.39 9.30 4.90
N PRO A 27 -33.86 10.53 4.90
CA PRO A 27 -33.38 11.14 3.67
C PRO A 27 -32.29 10.25 3.07
N VAL A 28 -32.40 9.92 1.79
CA VAL A 28 -31.38 9.16 1.05
C VAL A 28 -30.02 9.81 1.33
N SER A 29 -29.07 9.03 1.83
CA SER A 29 -27.75 9.57 2.20
C SER A 29 -27.04 10.16 0.98
N PRO A 30 -26.13 11.12 1.13
CA PRO A 30 -25.35 11.65 0.01
C PRO A 30 -24.64 10.55 -0.78
N LYS A 31 -24.23 9.48 -0.10
CA LYS A 31 -23.63 8.27 -0.69
C LYS A 31 -24.63 7.56 -1.62
N GLU A 32 -25.84 7.28 -1.13
CA GLU A 32 -26.87 6.59 -1.91
C GLU A 32 -27.30 7.39 -3.14
N LYS A 33 -27.44 8.72 -3.01
CA LYS A 33 -27.72 9.60 -4.16
C LYS A 33 -26.61 9.59 -5.21
N MET A 34 -25.35 9.54 -4.79
CA MET A 34 -24.22 9.44 -5.71
C MET A 34 -24.26 8.12 -6.46
N GLN A 35 -24.47 7.00 -5.74
CA GLN A 35 -24.53 5.65 -6.32
C GLN A 35 -25.68 5.54 -7.32
N GLU A 36 -26.90 5.94 -6.94
CA GLU A 36 -28.09 5.95 -7.80
C GLU A 36 -27.82 6.73 -9.09
N LYS A 37 -27.27 7.96 -8.98
CA LYS A 37 -26.96 8.80 -10.14
C LYS A 37 -25.97 8.17 -11.11
N VAL A 38 -24.93 7.50 -10.60
CA VAL A 38 -23.93 6.82 -11.45
C VAL A 38 -24.54 5.60 -12.12
N LEU A 39 -25.28 4.77 -11.40
CA LEU A 39 -25.89 3.56 -11.94
C LEU A 39 -27.03 3.86 -12.95
N ASP A 40 -27.79 4.93 -12.72
CA ASP A 40 -28.80 5.40 -13.67
C ASP A 40 -28.16 5.95 -14.95
N PHE A 41 -27.04 6.67 -14.85
CA PHE A 41 -26.29 7.14 -16.02
C PHE A 41 -25.89 5.99 -16.94
N TYR A 42 -25.54 4.83 -16.37
CA TYR A 42 -25.15 3.63 -17.12
C TYR A 42 -26.29 2.59 -17.29
N ALA A 43 -27.54 2.97 -17.11
CA ALA A 43 -28.67 2.04 -17.19
C ALA A 43 -28.74 1.28 -18.53
N ASN A 44 -28.28 1.90 -19.63
CA ASN A 44 -28.30 1.33 -20.99
C ASN A 44 -26.89 0.84 -21.45
N ASP A 45 -25.86 0.89 -20.60
CA ASP A 45 -24.52 0.40 -20.90
C ASP A 45 -24.10 -0.64 -19.82
N SER A 46 -24.39 -1.89 -20.09
CA SER A 46 -24.19 -2.98 -19.12
C SER A 46 -22.73 -3.13 -18.68
N LEU A 47 -21.77 -2.91 -19.59
CA LEU A 47 -20.35 -3.08 -19.26
C LEU A 47 -19.84 -1.96 -18.34
N LYS A 48 -20.18 -0.71 -18.66
CA LYS A 48 -19.83 0.41 -17.79
C LYS A 48 -20.60 0.41 -16.48
N ARG A 49 -21.81 -0.14 -16.48
CA ARG A 49 -22.58 -0.33 -15.24
C ARG A 49 -21.87 -1.29 -14.29
N VAL A 50 -21.41 -2.45 -14.77
CA VAL A 50 -20.61 -3.40 -13.94
C VAL A 50 -19.34 -2.77 -13.44
N ALA A 51 -18.65 -1.97 -14.27
CA ALA A 51 -17.48 -1.21 -13.84
C ALA A 51 -17.81 -0.19 -12.73
N ALA A 52 -18.95 0.49 -12.84
CA ALA A 52 -19.42 1.42 -11.82
C ALA A 52 -19.76 0.69 -10.50
N GLU A 53 -20.45 -0.45 -10.58
CA GLU A 53 -20.78 -1.33 -9.44
C GLU A 53 -19.47 -1.77 -8.74
N PHE A 54 -18.47 -2.22 -9.48
CA PHE A 54 -17.16 -2.60 -8.93
C PHE A 54 -16.50 -1.45 -8.13
N LEU A 55 -16.49 -0.21 -8.68
CA LEU A 55 -15.92 0.94 -7.96
C LEU A 55 -16.70 1.28 -6.70
N ILE A 56 -18.03 1.25 -6.76
CA ILE A 56 -18.93 1.58 -5.66
C ILE A 56 -18.82 0.56 -4.51
N GLU A 57 -18.79 -0.73 -4.85
CA GLU A 57 -18.69 -1.83 -3.89
C GLU A 57 -17.33 -1.80 -3.15
N ASN A 58 -16.26 -1.43 -3.85
CA ASN A 58 -14.91 -1.41 -3.32
C ASN A 58 -14.45 -0.03 -2.80
N MET A 59 -15.34 0.96 -2.75
CA MET A 59 -15.05 2.29 -2.21
C MET A 59 -15.01 2.36 -0.68
N PRO A 60 -15.79 1.58 0.10
CA PRO A 60 -15.77 1.66 1.56
C PRO A 60 -14.36 1.52 2.14
N GLY A 61 -14.05 2.32 3.17
CA GLY A 61 -12.74 2.33 3.81
C GLY A 61 -11.64 3.10 3.08
N LYS A 62 -11.83 3.45 1.80
CA LYS A 62 -10.87 4.25 1.05
C LYS A 62 -10.93 5.72 1.46
N PHE A 63 -9.76 6.34 1.58
CA PHE A 63 -9.66 7.75 2.02
C PHE A 63 -8.39 8.41 1.49
N GLY A 64 -8.39 9.73 1.48
CA GLY A 64 -7.18 10.55 1.36
C GLY A 64 -6.93 11.31 2.66
N TYR A 65 -5.67 11.66 2.92
CA TYR A 65 -5.35 12.53 4.06
C TYR A 65 -5.62 13.99 3.71
N ARG A 66 -6.34 14.69 4.60
CA ARG A 66 -6.57 16.13 4.52
C ARG A 66 -6.43 16.76 5.90
N ASP A 67 -5.34 17.49 6.10
CA ASP A 67 -5.04 18.11 7.39
C ASP A 67 -4.18 19.36 7.18
N LYS A 68 -4.38 20.39 8.00
CA LYS A 68 -3.55 21.61 8.01
C LYS A 68 -2.07 21.33 8.29
N GLN A 69 -1.77 20.22 8.97
CA GLN A 69 -0.38 19.81 9.19
C GLN A 69 0.32 19.44 7.88
N ILE A 70 -0.40 18.90 6.91
CA ILE A 70 0.12 18.53 5.58
C ILE A 70 0.48 19.80 4.80
N GLU A 71 -0.35 20.83 4.86
CA GLU A 71 -0.14 22.10 4.14
C GLU A 71 1.17 22.80 4.51
N ARG A 72 1.71 22.54 5.71
CA ARG A 72 3.01 23.10 6.15
C ARG A 72 4.17 22.65 5.25
N TYR A 73 4.05 21.48 4.64
CA TYR A 73 5.06 20.94 3.72
C TYR A 73 4.98 21.52 2.31
N ASP A 74 3.97 22.34 1.98
CA ASP A 74 3.85 23.00 0.69
C ASP A 74 5.03 23.93 0.40
N THR A 75 5.67 24.44 1.45
CA THR A 75 6.92 25.23 1.32
C THR A 75 8.07 24.43 0.71
N ILE A 76 8.17 23.12 1.03
CA ILE A 76 9.18 22.22 0.47
C ILE A 76 8.92 21.99 -1.02
N PHE A 77 7.68 21.71 -1.38
CA PHE A 77 7.29 21.47 -2.78
C PHE A 77 7.49 22.73 -3.62
N SER A 78 7.13 23.89 -3.10
CA SER A 78 7.37 25.19 -3.75
C SER A 78 8.85 25.51 -3.88
N LEU A 79 9.70 25.13 -2.92
CA LEU A 79 11.13 25.28 -2.99
C LEU A 79 11.74 24.43 -4.10
N TYR A 80 11.36 23.14 -4.20
CA TYR A 80 11.79 22.26 -5.29
C TYR A 80 11.42 22.82 -6.66
N GLU A 81 10.20 23.33 -6.81
CA GLU A 81 9.74 23.92 -8.07
C GLU A 81 10.57 25.14 -8.47
N ARG A 82 10.85 26.05 -7.51
CA ARG A 82 11.69 27.24 -7.77
C ARG A 82 13.10 26.86 -8.18
N LEU A 83 13.73 25.93 -7.47
CA LEU A 83 15.09 25.45 -7.79
C LEU A 83 15.12 24.82 -9.19
N TYR A 84 14.08 24.10 -9.55
CA TYR A 84 13.98 23.52 -10.89
C TYR A 84 13.85 24.60 -11.98
N ARG A 85 12.98 25.58 -11.79
CA ARG A 85 12.75 26.67 -12.76
C ARG A 85 13.97 27.56 -12.95
N SER A 86 14.80 27.73 -11.92
CA SER A 86 16.05 28.52 -12.00
C SER A 86 17.21 27.82 -12.70
N GLY A 87 17.00 26.58 -13.21
CA GLY A 87 18.07 25.77 -13.78
C GLY A 87 19.00 25.14 -12.75
N ASN A 88 18.82 25.47 -11.48
CA ASN A 88 19.62 24.99 -10.35
C ASN A 88 19.08 23.67 -9.77
N SER A 89 18.46 22.83 -10.58
CA SER A 89 17.79 21.59 -10.15
C SER A 89 18.69 20.60 -9.40
N GLU A 90 19.98 20.76 -9.48
CA GLU A 90 20.98 19.94 -8.79
C GLU A 90 21.72 20.68 -7.67
N SER A 91 21.58 22.00 -7.55
CA SER A 91 22.61 22.81 -6.96
C SER A 91 22.40 23.29 -5.54
N ASP A 92 21.27 23.00 -4.88
CA ASP A 92 21.22 23.26 -3.44
C ASP A 92 20.45 22.20 -2.65
N PRO A 93 20.99 20.97 -2.55
CA PRO A 93 20.47 19.97 -1.61
C PRO A 93 20.47 20.51 -0.17
N ALA A 94 21.44 21.35 0.18
CA ALA A 94 21.60 21.91 1.52
C ALA A 94 20.44 22.84 1.89
N LEU A 95 19.97 23.69 0.96
CA LEU A 95 18.85 24.58 1.21
C LEU A 95 17.53 23.80 1.45
N VAL A 96 17.28 22.77 0.65
CA VAL A 96 16.08 21.91 0.82
C VAL A 96 16.18 21.14 2.13
N GLU A 97 17.35 20.59 2.43
CA GLU A 97 17.60 19.87 3.67
C GLU A 97 17.41 20.78 4.89
N GLN A 98 17.95 21.98 4.86
CA GLN A 98 17.76 22.96 5.93
C GLN A 98 16.28 23.33 6.10
N CYS A 99 15.55 23.57 5.01
CA CYS A 99 14.12 23.85 5.06
C CYS A 99 13.34 22.67 5.67
N TRP A 100 13.66 21.43 5.28
CA TRP A 100 13.09 20.22 5.82
C TRP A 100 13.35 20.10 7.33
N TRP A 101 14.57 20.24 7.78
CA TRP A 101 14.93 20.17 9.19
C TRP A 101 14.29 21.28 10.02
N ASN A 102 14.18 22.49 9.48
CA ASN A 102 13.48 23.59 10.14
C ASN A 102 11.98 23.25 10.35
N LEU A 103 11.32 22.63 9.36
CA LEU A 103 9.93 22.17 9.51
C LEU A 103 9.81 21.08 10.58
N LEU A 104 10.69 20.07 10.54
CA LEU A 104 10.69 18.99 11.52
C LEU A 104 10.98 19.50 12.94
N HIS A 105 11.90 20.43 13.10
CA HIS A 105 12.23 21.02 14.40
C HIS A 105 11.07 21.85 14.95
N LYS A 106 10.39 22.59 14.09
CA LYS A 106 9.30 23.48 14.51
C LYS A 106 7.99 22.74 14.77
N TYR A 107 7.67 21.71 14.00
CA TYR A 107 6.34 21.09 13.98
C TYR A 107 6.34 19.58 14.29
N GLY A 108 7.51 18.97 14.40
CA GLY A 108 7.63 17.51 14.47
C GLY A 108 7.38 16.80 13.15
N ARG A 109 7.44 15.48 13.17
CA ARG A 109 7.10 14.64 11.99
C ARG A 109 5.59 14.50 11.87
N LEU A 110 5.11 14.39 10.63
CA LEU A 110 3.73 13.96 10.38
C LEU A 110 3.50 12.57 10.97
N GLN A 111 2.42 12.45 11.71
CA GLN A 111 1.99 11.19 12.32
C GLN A 111 0.69 10.76 11.63
N PRO A 112 0.69 9.80 10.69
CA PRO A 112 -0.51 9.42 9.92
C PRO A 112 -1.71 9.07 10.78
N LEU A 113 -1.46 8.50 11.97
CA LEU A 113 -2.51 8.14 12.93
C LEU A 113 -3.36 9.34 13.38
N TYR A 114 -2.78 10.53 13.44
CA TYR A 114 -3.43 11.76 13.95
C TYR A 114 -3.86 12.71 12.82
N LEU A 115 -3.66 12.35 11.55
CA LEU A 115 -4.08 13.18 10.44
C LEU A 115 -5.56 12.99 10.13
N GLY A 116 -6.22 14.06 9.72
CA GLY A 116 -7.60 14.03 9.24
C GLY A 116 -7.73 13.15 7.98
N ARG A 117 -8.74 12.28 7.98
CA ARG A 117 -9.06 11.40 6.85
C ARG A 117 -10.33 11.89 6.16
N GLN A 118 -10.28 11.94 4.84
CA GLN A 118 -11.41 12.27 4.00
C GLN A 118 -11.83 11.01 3.24
N TYR A 119 -12.89 10.35 3.72
CA TYR A 119 -13.37 9.09 3.15
C TYR A 119 -14.05 9.32 1.81
N ASP A 120 -13.75 8.45 0.84
CA ASP A 120 -14.28 8.54 -0.53
C ASP A 120 -15.81 8.41 -0.56
N THR A 121 -16.39 7.57 0.27
CA THR A 121 -17.84 7.40 0.40
C THR A 121 -18.60 8.68 0.75
N GLY A 122 -17.93 9.70 1.31
CA GLY A 122 -18.52 10.99 1.67
C GLY A 122 -18.09 12.14 0.76
N THR A 123 -17.13 11.93 -0.14
CA THR A 123 -16.48 13.03 -0.87
C THR A 123 -16.40 12.85 -2.37
N VAL A 124 -16.45 11.62 -2.86
CA VAL A 124 -16.47 11.33 -4.29
C VAL A 124 -17.84 11.67 -4.86
N SER A 125 -17.86 12.50 -5.90
CA SER A 125 -19.11 12.85 -6.59
C SER A 125 -19.43 11.87 -7.73
N ALA A 126 -20.68 11.85 -8.16
CA ALA A 126 -21.10 11.05 -9.31
C ALA A 126 -20.39 11.50 -10.59
N GLU A 127 -20.21 12.82 -10.76
CA GLU A 127 -19.52 13.40 -11.91
C GLU A 127 -18.07 12.94 -11.98
N PHE A 128 -17.37 12.89 -10.84
CA PHE A 128 -16.00 12.38 -10.77
C PHE A 128 -15.93 10.91 -11.18
N LEU A 129 -16.80 10.04 -10.64
CA LEU A 129 -16.81 8.62 -11.01
C LEU A 129 -17.15 8.41 -12.49
N ILE A 130 -18.13 9.14 -13.02
CA ILE A 130 -18.50 9.05 -14.44
C ILE A 130 -17.30 9.46 -15.31
N GLU A 131 -16.62 10.57 -15.00
CA GLU A 131 -15.44 11.01 -15.75
C GLU A 131 -14.31 9.98 -15.69
N GLU A 132 -14.04 9.40 -14.52
CA GLU A 132 -13.02 8.35 -14.34
C GLU A 132 -13.35 7.08 -15.13
N ILE A 133 -14.62 6.64 -15.13
CA ILE A 133 -15.07 5.48 -15.89
C ILE A 133 -14.96 5.75 -17.39
N GLU A 134 -15.50 6.87 -17.91
CA GLU A 134 -15.47 7.21 -19.33
C GLU A 134 -14.03 7.27 -19.86
N THR A 135 -13.15 7.97 -19.14
CA THR A 135 -11.76 8.10 -19.56
C THR A 135 -10.96 6.80 -19.41
N ALA A 136 -11.30 5.93 -18.44
CA ALA A 136 -10.69 4.62 -18.33
C ALA A 136 -11.08 3.71 -19.50
N PHE A 137 -12.35 3.70 -19.91
CA PHE A 137 -12.81 2.95 -21.06
C PHE A 137 -12.21 3.47 -22.37
N GLU A 138 -12.14 4.79 -22.58
CA GLU A 138 -11.48 5.41 -23.73
C GLU A 138 -10.02 4.95 -23.84
N ALA A 139 -9.29 5.00 -22.74
CA ALA A 139 -7.91 4.55 -22.70
C ALA A 139 -7.79 3.04 -23.00
N TRP A 140 -8.61 2.22 -22.36
CA TRP A 140 -8.59 0.76 -22.50
C TRP A 140 -8.93 0.29 -23.93
N GLN A 141 -9.86 0.95 -24.61
CA GLN A 141 -10.21 0.64 -26.00
C GLN A 141 -9.06 0.90 -26.98
N THR A 142 -8.11 1.73 -26.60
CA THR A 142 -6.97 2.14 -27.46
C THR A 142 -5.66 1.42 -27.12
N VAL A 143 -5.64 0.50 -26.13
CA VAL A 143 -4.44 -0.28 -25.84
C VAL A 143 -4.15 -1.26 -26.98
N PRO A 144 -2.85 -1.55 -27.24
CA PRO A 144 -2.44 -2.56 -28.22
C PRO A 144 -2.98 -3.96 -27.85
N ASP A 145 -3.18 -4.82 -28.88
CA ASP A 145 -3.81 -6.14 -28.72
C ASP A 145 -3.02 -7.14 -27.84
N PHE A 146 -1.75 -6.89 -27.57
CA PHE A 146 -0.96 -7.74 -26.65
C PHE A 146 -1.20 -7.43 -25.15
N ILE A 147 -1.86 -6.32 -24.84
CA ILE A 147 -2.40 -6.09 -23.50
C ILE A 147 -3.77 -6.76 -23.45
N SER A 148 -3.94 -7.65 -22.50
CA SER A 148 -5.19 -8.36 -22.34
C SER A 148 -6.38 -7.41 -22.25
N ARG A 149 -7.41 -7.65 -23.06
CA ARG A 149 -8.69 -6.98 -22.98
C ARG A 149 -9.64 -7.72 -22.02
N ASP A 150 -9.09 -8.44 -21.06
CA ASP A 150 -9.82 -9.05 -19.98
C ASP A 150 -10.49 -7.96 -19.12
N PHE A 151 -11.80 -8.05 -19.02
CA PHE A 151 -12.60 -7.05 -18.31
C PHE A 151 -12.39 -7.09 -16.79
N ASP A 152 -12.12 -8.26 -16.22
CA ASP A 152 -11.79 -8.40 -14.81
C ASP A 152 -10.45 -7.72 -14.50
N LEU A 153 -9.45 -7.94 -15.35
CA LEU A 153 -8.16 -7.26 -15.25
C LEU A 153 -8.30 -5.73 -15.40
N PHE A 154 -9.18 -5.29 -16.29
CA PHE A 154 -9.52 -3.88 -16.45
C PHE A 154 -10.12 -3.30 -15.16
N CYS A 155 -11.14 -3.93 -14.59
CA CYS A 155 -11.80 -3.48 -13.38
C CYS A 155 -10.83 -3.40 -12.20
N ARG A 156 -9.95 -4.39 -12.04
CA ARG A 156 -9.03 -4.44 -10.90
C ARG A 156 -7.82 -3.53 -11.03
N TYR A 157 -7.28 -3.31 -12.24
CA TYR A 157 -5.95 -2.72 -12.41
C TYR A 157 -5.85 -1.55 -13.40
N VAL A 158 -6.92 -1.19 -14.11
CA VAL A 158 -7.00 0.00 -14.96
C VAL A 158 -8.00 1.01 -14.40
N LEU A 159 -9.20 0.53 -14.11
CA LEU A 159 -10.34 1.33 -13.69
C LEU A 159 -10.13 2.11 -12.37
N PRO A 160 -9.46 1.56 -11.33
CA PRO A 160 -9.37 2.23 -10.04
C PRO A 160 -8.75 3.62 -10.12
N TYR A 161 -9.41 4.58 -9.49
CA TYR A 161 -9.05 5.99 -9.51
C TYR A 161 -7.98 6.40 -8.48
N ARG A 162 -7.64 5.49 -7.56
CA ARG A 162 -6.56 5.63 -6.56
C ARG A 162 -5.73 4.37 -6.44
N ILE A 163 -4.57 4.51 -5.82
CA ILE A 163 -3.69 3.38 -5.48
C ILE A 163 -3.30 3.39 -4.00
N GLY A 164 -3.11 4.55 -3.39
CA GLY A 164 -2.78 4.74 -1.99
C GLY A 164 -3.78 5.64 -1.26
N ASN A 165 -3.30 6.39 -0.28
CA ASN A 165 -4.07 7.37 0.50
C ASN A 165 -3.85 8.80 -0.03
N GLU A 166 -3.55 8.94 -1.31
CA GLU A 166 -3.36 10.23 -1.95
C GLU A 166 -4.66 11.04 -1.96
N PRO A 167 -4.59 12.35 -1.74
CA PRO A 167 -5.71 13.24 -2.03
C PRO A 167 -6.14 13.10 -3.49
N LEU A 168 -7.45 12.95 -3.74
CA LEU A 168 -7.97 12.77 -5.09
C LEU A 168 -7.82 14.05 -5.91
N GLU A 169 -7.33 13.88 -7.13
CA GLU A 169 -7.22 14.92 -8.15
C GLU A 169 -7.67 14.36 -9.51
N PRO A 170 -8.42 15.10 -10.32
CA PRO A 170 -8.71 14.73 -11.70
C PRO A 170 -7.39 14.65 -12.49
N TYR A 171 -7.02 13.47 -12.96
CA TYR A 171 -5.72 13.30 -13.61
C TYR A 171 -5.77 12.55 -14.92
N ARG A 172 -6.71 11.59 -15.02
CA ARG A 172 -6.70 10.53 -16.03
C ARG A 172 -6.64 11.10 -17.43
N LYS A 173 -7.54 12.04 -17.77
CA LYS A 173 -7.56 12.68 -19.08
C LYS A 173 -6.24 13.39 -19.42
N ARG A 174 -5.71 14.18 -18.49
CA ARG A 174 -4.45 14.91 -18.68
C ARG A 174 -3.28 13.96 -18.88
N HIS A 175 -3.18 12.90 -18.09
CA HIS A 175 -2.10 11.90 -18.21
C HIS A 175 -2.25 11.06 -19.49
N PHE A 176 -3.48 10.73 -19.87
CA PHE A 176 -3.75 10.05 -21.14
C PHE A 176 -3.21 10.83 -22.34
N GLU A 177 -3.45 12.13 -22.40
CA GLU A 177 -2.94 13.00 -23.47
C GLU A 177 -1.42 13.16 -23.41
N GLN A 178 -0.88 13.37 -22.21
CA GLN A 178 0.52 13.66 -21.97
C GLN A 178 1.43 12.46 -22.24
N PHE A 179 0.98 11.26 -21.89
CA PHE A 179 1.76 10.02 -21.94
C PHE A 179 1.30 9.04 -23.02
N ARG A 180 0.47 9.47 -23.99
CA ARG A 180 -0.06 8.61 -25.04
C ARG A 180 1.01 7.81 -25.81
N ARG A 181 2.23 8.33 -25.94
CA ARG A 181 3.36 7.64 -26.59
C ARG A 181 3.81 6.38 -25.86
N ILE A 182 3.55 6.27 -24.56
CA ILE A 182 3.82 5.04 -23.80
C ILE A 182 3.05 3.87 -24.42
N ARG A 183 1.81 4.07 -24.86
CA ARG A 183 1.00 3.03 -25.52
C ARG A 183 1.62 2.58 -26.81
N ASP A 184 2.09 3.53 -27.61
CA ASP A 184 2.67 3.26 -28.93
C ASP A 184 4.00 2.49 -28.85
N SER A 185 4.69 2.57 -27.72
CA SER A 185 5.98 1.92 -27.47
C SER A 185 5.90 0.54 -26.85
N LEU A 186 4.73 0.13 -26.38
CA LEU A 186 4.49 -1.17 -25.74
C LEU A 186 4.67 -2.39 -26.68
N ILE A 187 4.86 -2.17 -27.98
CA ILE A 187 4.68 -3.17 -29.04
C ILE A 187 5.81 -4.22 -29.09
N ILE A 188 6.94 -4.08 -28.35
CA ILE A 188 8.13 -4.82 -28.80
C ILE A 188 8.69 -5.83 -27.79
N ASN A 189 8.96 -5.47 -26.57
CA ASN A 189 9.34 -6.39 -25.48
C ASN A 189 9.44 -5.65 -24.14
N ASP A 190 9.62 -6.40 -23.06
CA ASP A 190 9.63 -5.90 -21.68
C ASP A 190 10.73 -4.85 -21.44
N ASP A 191 11.95 -5.10 -21.89
CA ASP A 191 13.06 -4.18 -21.65
C ASP A 191 12.87 -2.87 -22.43
N ARG A 192 12.28 -2.96 -23.62
CA ARG A 192 11.94 -1.77 -24.39
C ARG A 192 10.79 -1.00 -23.77
N LEU A 193 9.76 -1.69 -23.28
CA LEU A 193 8.68 -1.05 -22.53
C LEU A 193 9.24 -0.26 -21.34
N ILE A 194 10.06 -0.86 -20.51
CA ILE A 194 10.68 -0.19 -19.36
C ILE A 194 11.49 1.02 -19.81
N LYS A 195 12.31 0.86 -20.83
CA LYS A 195 13.14 1.94 -21.37
C LYS A 195 12.30 3.12 -21.90
N GLU A 196 11.26 2.85 -22.64
CA GLU A 196 10.36 3.87 -23.17
C GLU A 196 9.52 4.53 -22.08
N LEU A 197 9.08 3.77 -21.08
CA LEU A 197 8.43 4.33 -19.89
C LEU A 197 9.34 5.38 -19.24
N TYR A 198 10.59 5.05 -18.96
CA TYR A 198 11.54 6.00 -18.37
C TYR A 198 11.86 7.17 -19.30
N HIS A 199 12.01 6.91 -20.60
CA HIS A 199 12.26 7.96 -21.57
C HIS A 199 11.11 8.98 -21.61
N GLU A 200 9.86 8.53 -21.64
CA GLU A 200 8.71 9.42 -21.64
C GLU A 200 8.57 10.18 -20.31
N PHE A 201 8.80 9.53 -19.17
CA PHE A 201 8.82 10.23 -17.89
C PHE A 201 9.94 11.26 -17.80
N ASP A 202 11.14 10.96 -18.29
CA ASP A 202 12.25 11.90 -18.34
C ASP A 202 12.04 13.04 -19.35
N ARG A 203 11.38 12.76 -20.48
CA ARG A 203 11.03 13.77 -21.49
C ARG A 203 10.08 14.81 -20.93
N VAL A 204 9.07 14.35 -20.19
CA VAL A 204 8.07 15.22 -19.59
C VAL A 204 8.67 15.94 -18.37
N ARG A 205 9.34 15.20 -17.50
CA ARG A 205 9.98 15.72 -16.28
C ARG A 205 11.08 14.78 -15.80
N LYS A 206 12.22 15.33 -15.39
CA LYS A 206 13.29 14.54 -14.77
C LYS A 206 12.94 14.24 -13.31
N TYR A 207 12.48 13.04 -13.04
CA TYR A 207 12.19 12.60 -11.68
C TYR A 207 13.42 11.99 -11.01
N LYS A 208 13.57 12.24 -9.71
CA LYS A 208 14.70 11.75 -8.91
C LYS A 208 14.21 11.16 -7.58
N ASN A 209 14.94 10.18 -7.09
CA ASN A 209 14.81 9.74 -5.70
C ASN A 209 15.25 10.85 -4.74
N SER A 210 14.58 10.96 -3.61
CA SER A 210 14.96 11.89 -2.54
C SER A 210 14.84 11.21 -1.19
N ARG A 211 16.00 11.05 -0.52
CA ARG A 211 16.05 10.50 0.84
C ARG A 211 15.26 11.35 1.84
N LEU A 212 15.16 12.66 1.64
CA LEU A 212 14.33 13.54 2.46
C LEU A 212 12.85 13.16 2.35
N MET A 213 12.39 12.80 1.15
CA MET A 213 11.02 12.38 0.91
C MET A 213 10.67 11.01 1.53
N TRP A 214 11.65 10.21 1.94
CA TRP A 214 11.39 9.00 2.74
C TRP A 214 10.84 9.32 4.13
N GLY A 215 11.11 10.50 4.64
CA GLY A 215 10.53 11.00 5.89
C GLY A 215 9.11 11.58 5.77
N TYR A 216 8.54 11.62 4.55
CA TYR A 216 7.17 12.03 4.32
C TYR A 216 6.26 10.78 4.32
N PRO A 217 5.45 10.56 5.35
CA PRO A 217 4.91 9.23 5.67
C PRO A 217 3.59 8.89 4.98
N ILE A 218 3.06 9.78 4.13
CA ILE A 218 1.77 9.61 3.45
C ILE A 218 1.94 9.74 1.94
N SER A 219 0.98 9.19 1.20
CA SER A 219 0.91 9.33 -0.26
C SER A 219 0.76 10.80 -0.68
N LEU A 220 1.38 11.15 -1.80
CA LEU A 220 1.32 12.50 -2.37
C LEU A 220 0.29 12.60 -3.48
N PRO A 221 -0.47 13.71 -3.55
CA PRO A 221 -1.24 14.00 -4.74
C PRO A 221 -0.29 14.19 -5.93
N ARG A 222 -0.74 13.83 -7.11
CA ARG A 222 0.08 13.90 -8.32
C ARG A 222 0.69 15.27 -8.57
N SER A 223 -0.09 16.32 -8.35
CA SER A 223 0.38 17.70 -8.48
C SER A 223 1.63 17.98 -7.65
N LYS A 224 1.74 17.40 -6.45
CA LYS A 224 2.91 17.57 -5.57
C LYS A 224 4.13 16.77 -6.05
N VAL A 225 3.93 15.55 -6.56
CA VAL A 225 5.01 14.77 -7.18
C VAL A 225 5.53 15.51 -8.41
N GLU A 226 4.66 16.06 -9.25
CA GLU A 226 5.03 16.83 -10.42
C GLU A 226 5.73 18.15 -10.07
N GLN A 227 5.30 18.82 -9.00
CA GLN A 227 5.89 20.05 -8.50
C GLN A 227 7.31 19.81 -7.96
N ALA A 228 7.46 18.79 -7.11
CA ALA A 228 8.75 18.44 -6.51
C ALA A 228 9.70 17.75 -7.48
N ARG A 229 9.16 16.96 -8.44
CA ARG A 229 9.91 16.03 -9.31
C ARG A 229 10.79 15.08 -8.52
N ARG A 230 10.37 14.76 -7.31
CA ARG A 230 11.09 13.92 -6.35
C ARG A 230 10.08 13.15 -5.52
N GLY A 231 10.46 11.95 -5.12
CA GLY A 231 9.65 11.10 -4.26
C GLY A 231 10.47 9.99 -3.61
N SER A 232 9.85 9.28 -2.69
CA SER A 232 10.30 7.96 -2.25
C SER A 232 9.87 6.88 -3.26
N CYS A 233 10.22 5.62 -3.00
CA CYS A 233 9.73 4.49 -3.81
C CYS A 233 8.20 4.49 -3.90
N ARG A 234 7.50 4.69 -2.77
CA ARG A 234 6.04 4.80 -2.72
C ARG A 234 5.51 5.89 -3.65
N HIS A 235 5.93 7.14 -3.45
CA HIS A 235 5.42 8.28 -4.22
C HIS A 235 5.62 8.11 -5.73
N MET A 236 6.78 7.57 -6.11
CA MET A 236 7.08 7.33 -7.52
C MET A 236 6.30 6.15 -8.08
N SER A 237 6.18 5.05 -7.34
CA SER A 237 5.39 3.89 -7.77
C SER A 237 3.91 4.24 -7.92
N GLU A 238 3.32 4.96 -6.97
CA GLU A 238 1.94 5.47 -7.05
C GLU A 238 1.75 6.35 -8.29
N TYR A 239 2.66 7.28 -8.54
CA TYR A 239 2.60 8.18 -9.70
C TYR A 239 2.68 7.41 -11.03
N TYR A 240 3.58 6.41 -11.13
CA TYR A 240 3.71 5.58 -12.32
C TYR A 240 2.47 4.71 -12.54
N VAL A 241 1.96 4.04 -11.51
CA VAL A 241 0.76 3.21 -11.61
C VAL A 241 -0.42 4.01 -12.13
N LEU A 242 -0.68 5.18 -11.56
CA LEU A 242 -1.80 6.01 -11.98
C LEU A 242 -1.63 6.56 -13.39
N THR A 243 -0.39 6.84 -13.82
CA THR A 243 -0.11 7.23 -15.22
C THR A 243 -0.34 6.06 -16.18
N LEU A 244 0.10 4.84 -15.83
CA LEU A 244 -0.14 3.64 -16.63
C LEU A 244 -1.63 3.35 -16.77
N ARG A 245 -2.38 3.42 -15.66
CA ARG A 245 -3.84 3.26 -15.65
C ARG A 245 -4.52 4.32 -16.53
N ALA A 246 -4.05 5.57 -16.50
CA ALA A 246 -4.56 6.61 -17.39
C ALA A 246 -4.31 6.30 -18.86
N CYS A 247 -3.28 5.53 -19.19
CA CYS A 247 -3.00 5.05 -20.53
C CYS A 247 -3.70 3.72 -20.89
N GLY A 248 -4.59 3.21 -20.03
CA GLY A 248 -5.30 1.95 -20.24
C GLY A 248 -4.48 0.70 -19.92
N ILE A 249 -3.31 0.85 -19.27
CA ILE A 249 -2.38 -0.25 -18.99
C ILE A 249 -2.64 -0.76 -17.59
N PRO A 250 -2.94 -2.07 -17.41
CA PRO A 250 -3.15 -2.66 -16.09
C PRO A 250 -1.89 -2.57 -15.24
N ALA A 251 -1.95 -1.87 -14.11
CA ALA A 251 -0.80 -1.68 -13.24
C ALA A 251 -1.20 -1.58 -11.77
N THR A 252 -0.28 -2.04 -10.91
CA THR A 252 -0.39 -1.93 -9.47
C THR A 252 1.00 -1.87 -8.82
N ILE A 253 1.03 -1.93 -7.47
CA ILE A 253 2.24 -1.95 -6.66
C ILE A 253 2.35 -3.31 -5.99
N ASP A 254 3.52 -3.95 -6.12
CA ASP A 254 3.92 -5.03 -5.25
C ASP A 254 4.94 -4.50 -4.24
N TYR A 255 4.94 -5.06 -3.02
CA TYR A 255 5.76 -4.53 -1.96
C TYR A 255 6.12 -5.57 -0.90
N VAL A 256 7.17 -5.26 -0.14
CA VAL A 256 7.56 -5.95 1.09
C VAL A 256 7.49 -4.97 2.25
N ASN A 257 6.87 -5.36 3.37
CA ASN A 257 6.85 -4.53 4.57
C ASN A 257 8.25 -4.46 5.20
N HIS A 258 8.88 -5.62 5.34
CA HIS A 258 10.22 -5.78 5.90
C HIS A 258 10.99 -6.83 5.08
N TRP A 259 12.23 -6.51 4.74
CA TRP A 259 13.15 -7.49 4.14
C TRP A 259 13.59 -8.51 5.17
N GLY A 260 13.85 -9.75 4.75
CA GLY A 260 14.41 -10.80 5.62
C GLY A 260 15.89 -10.61 5.97
N ASN A 261 16.62 -9.77 5.24
CA ASN A 261 18.07 -9.58 5.43
C ASN A 261 18.52 -8.12 5.32
N ARG A 262 17.60 -7.17 5.40
CA ARG A 262 17.86 -5.73 5.39
C ARG A 262 16.75 -4.99 6.13
N SER A 263 17.10 -3.87 6.73
CA SER A 263 16.11 -2.97 7.34
C SER A 263 15.25 -2.25 6.31
N GLN A 264 14.00 -1.98 6.71
CA GLN A 264 12.93 -1.32 5.96
C GLN A 264 12.30 -2.23 4.90
N GLY A 265 11.24 -1.74 4.26
CA GLY A 265 10.56 -2.36 3.13
C GLY A 265 10.91 -1.72 1.80
N HIS A 266 10.19 -2.11 0.76
CA HIS A 266 10.29 -1.52 -0.58
C HIS A 266 9.01 -1.72 -1.37
N GLU A 267 8.77 -0.84 -2.32
CA GLU A 267 7.61 -0.87 -3.21
C GLU A 267 8.09 -0.70 -4.66
N TRP A 268 7.52 -1.48 -5.58
CA TRP A 268 7.81 -1.41 -7.01
C TRP A 268 6.55 -1.53 -7.84
N VAL A 269 6.61 -1.04 -9.06
CA VAL A 269 5.51 -1.08 -10.01
C VAL A 269 5.41 -2.44 -10.67
N VAL A 270 4.19 -2.90 -10.91
CA VAL A 270 3.91 -4.10 -11.67
C VAL A 270 2.94 -3.79 -12.79
N VAL A 271 3.34 -4.05 -14.02
CA VAL A 271 2.45 -4.07 -15.19
C VAL A 271 1.92 -5.48 -15.37
N LEU A 272 0.61 -5.63 -15.46
CA LEU A 272 -0.06 -6.91 -15.65
C LEU A 272 -0.38 -7.06 -17.13
N LYS A 273 0.07 -8.14 -17.76
CA LYS A 273 -0.09 -8.37 -19.20
C LYS A 273 -1.31 -9.23 -19.52
N ASP A 274 -1.48 -10.26 -18.71
CA ASP A 274 -2.61 -11.20 -18.74
C ASP A 274 -2.79 -11.84 -17.35
N SER A 275 -3.66 -12.83 -17.25
CA SER A 275 -4.00 -13.50 -15.98
C SER A 275 -2.82 -14.20 -15.26
N GLY A 276 -1.66 -14.31 -15.87
CA GLY A 276 -0.49 -14.97 -15.27
C GLY A 276 0.84 -14.28 -15.53
N GLN A 277 0.88 -13.35 -16.48
CA GLN A 277 2.11 -12.66 -16.85
C GLN A 277 2.15 -11.24 -16.30
N PHE A 278 3.25 -10.90 -15.65
CA PHE A 278 3.47 -9.56 -15.11
C PHE A 278 4.92 -9.12 -15.26
N LEU A 279 5.13 -7.82 -15.28
CA LEU A 279 6.42 -7.18 -15.42
C LEU A 279 6.70 -6.27 -14.23
N PRO A 280 7.54 -6.67 -13.28
CA PRO A 280 7.98 -5.82 -12.19
C PRO A 280 9.10 -4.88 -12.64
N PHE A 281 9.02 -3.60 -12.27
CA PHE A 281 10.11 -2.64 -12.47
C PHE A 281 10.21 -1.63 -11.34
N ASP A 282 11.43 -1.20 -11.03
CA ASP A 282 11.69 -0.20 -10.00
C ASP A 282 11.51 1.20 -10.56
N ALA A 283 10.60 1.96 -9.97
CA ALA A 283 10.29 3.33 -10.39
C ALA A 283 11.48 4.32 -10.24
N LEU A 284 12.51 3.98 -9.48
CA LEU A 284 13.65 4.83 -9.20
C LEU A 284 14.93 4.39 -9.94
N ASP A 285 15.14 3.08 -10.07
CA ASP A 285 16.38 2.48 -10.61
C ASP A 285 16.37 2.34 -12.14
N ARG A 286 15.24 2.64 -12.80
CA ARG A 286 15.10 2.65 -14.27
C ARG A 286 15.47 1.33 -14.96
N LYS A 287 15.18 0.24 -14.31
CA LYS A 287 15.44 -1.11 -14.80
C LYS A 287 14.38 -2.10 -14.34
N ARG A 288 14.33 -3.26 -14.98
CA ARG A 288 13.56 -4.38 -14.48
C ARG A 288 13.93 -4.61 -13.01
N TYR A 289 12.93 -4.88 -12.19
CA TYR A 289 13.17 -5.12 -10.78
C TYR A 289 13.88 -6.47 -10.58
N PHE A 290 15.00 -6.44 -9.84
CA PHE A 290 15.73 -7.62 -9.41
C PHE A 290 15.87 -7.57 -7.91
N PHE A 291 15.62 -8.71 -7.27
CA PHE A 291 15.77 -8.83 -5.84
C PHE A 291 17.25 -8.86 -5.43
N THR A 292 17.72 -7.78 -4.85
CA THR A 292 19.04 -7.70 -4.22
C THR A 292 18.97 -8.20 -2.77
N TYR A 293 17.79 -8.12 -2.16
CA TYR A 293 17.52 -8.53 -0.79
C TYR A 293 16.50 -9.65 -0.77
N LYS A 294 16.45 -10.39 0.33
CA LYS A 294 15.55 -11.54 0.54
C LYS A 294 14.19 -11.02 1.04
N PRO A 295 13.11 -11.19 0.31
CA PRO A 295 11.77 -10.93 0.84
C PRO A 295 11.35 -12.08 1.76
N ALA A 296 10.58 -11.77 2.80
CA ALA A 296 9.90 -12.77 3.62
C ALA A 296 8.50 -13.06 3.09
N LYS A 297 7.82 -12.00 2.64
CA LYS A 297 6.49 -11.97 2.03
C LYS A 297 6.43 -10.86 1.00
N ILE A 298 5.68 -11.09 -0.08
CA ILE A 298 5.39 -10.07 -1.10
C ILE A 298 3.89 -9.92 -1.21
N PHE A 299 3.42 -8.69 -1.06
CA PHE A 299 2.01 -8.35 -1.20
C PHE A 299 1.78 -7.51 -2.45
N ARG A 300 0.65 -7.72 -3.09
CA ARG A 300 0.14 -6.91 -4.20
C ARG A 300 -0.99 -6.05 -3.73
N GLN A 301 -0.90 -4.75 -3.96
CA GLN A 301 -1.95 -3.81 -3.62
C GLN A 301 -3.15 -3.97 -4.54
N THR A 302 -4.35 -3.98 -3.96
CA THR A 302 -5.63 -4.09 -4.67
C THR A 302 -6.53 -2.91 -4.35
N PHE A 303 -7.37 -2.52 -5.32
CA PHE A 303 -8.50 -1.64 -5.04
C PHE A 303 -9.68 -2.44 -4.50
N GLU A 304 -9.84 -3.65 -4.99
CA GLU A 304 -10.83 -4.60 -4.51
C GLU A 304 -10.60 -4.91 -3.03
N ILE A 305 -11.67 -4.86 -2.25
CA ILE A 305 -11.64 -5.19 -0.82
C ILE A 305 -11.52 -6.70 -0.69
N GLN A 306 -10.46 -7.14 -0.01
CA GLN A 306 -10.22 -8.54 0.29
C GLN A 306 -10.83 -8.93 1.64
N ASP A 307 -11.20 -10.18 1.75
CA ASP A 307 -11.66 -10.74 3.03
C ASP A 307 -10.52 -10.70 4.06
N VAL A 308 -10.84 -10.18 5.22
CA VAL A 308 -9.93 -10.09 6.36
C VAL A 308 -10.45 -10.94 7.49
N ASN A 309 -9.57 -11.68 8.12
CA ASN A 309 -9.93 -12.44 9.31
C ASN A 309 -10.06 -11.51 10.53
N GLU A 310 -11.26 -10.99 10.74
CA GLU A 310 -11.55 -10.06 11.85
C GLU A 310 -11.29 -10.71 13.24
N ASN A 311 -11.38 -12.04 13.36
CA ASN A 311 -11.08 -12.74 14.61
C ASN A 311 -9.61 -12.63 15.04
N ALA A 312 -8.71 -12.26 14.13
CA ALA A 312 -7.31 -12.05 14.42
C ALA A 312 -7.00 -10.64 14.95
N ALA A 313 -7.96 -9.69 14.90
CA ALA A 313 -7.70 -8.27 15.14
C ALA A 313 -7.15 -7.94 16.56
N GLU A 314 -7.47 -8.75 17.54
CA GLU A 314 -6.97 -8.58 18.90
C GLU A 314 -5.56 -9.15 19.12
N TYR A 315 -5.09 -10.01 18.21
CA TYR A 315 -3.89 -10.84 18.37
C TYR A 315 -2.75 -10.49 17.44
N VAL A 316 -2.98 -9.59 16.47
CA VAL A 316 -1.98 -9.25 15.44
C VAL A 316 -1.93 -7.75 15.16
N PRO A 317 -0.81 -7.21 14.69
CA PRO A 317 -0.73 -5.82 14.26
C PRO A 317 -1.76 -5.51 13.17
N GLY A 318 -2.49 -4.39 13.30
CA GLY A 318 -3.55 -4.03 12.36
C GLY A 318 -3.11 -3.91 10.91
N TYR A 319 -1.83 -3.59 10.63
CA TYR A 319 -1.32 -3.54 9.25
C TYR A 319 -1.22 -4.92 8.59
N LEU A 320 -1.23 -6.02 9.37
CA LEU A 320 -1.31 -7.37 8.82
C LEU A 320 -2.73 -7.76 8.37
N LEU A 321 -3.73 -6.99 8.78
CA LEU A 321 -5.14 -7.17 8.42
C LEU A 321 -5.61 -6.16 7.37
N ALA A 322 -4.72 -5.67 6.52
CA ALA A 322 -5.09 -4.75 5.45
C ALA A 322 -5.94 -5.46 4.39
N SER A 323 -7.13 -4.92 4.12
CA SER A 323 -8.09 -5.47 3.14
C SER A 323 -7.81 -5.04 1.70
N ASP A 324 -6.74 -4.30 1.45
CA ASP A 324 -6.36 -3.76 0.15
C ASP A 324 -5.13 -4.46 -0.45
N ARG A 325 -4.92 -5.74 -0.11
CA ARG A 325 -3.77 -6.51 -0.59
C ARG A 325 -4.06 -8.01 -0.71
N ILE A 326 -3.29 -8.66 -1.58
CA ILE A 326 -3.20 -10.12 -1.68
C ILE A 326 -1.74 -10.58 -1.56
N ASP A 327 -1.51 -11.78 -1.03
CA ASP A 327 -0.18 -12.42 -1.02
C ASP A 327 0.15 -12.95 -2.43
N VAL A 328 1.24 -12.44 -2.99
CA VAL A 328 1.78 -12.85 -4.30
C VAL A 328 3.19 -13.42 -4.21
N SER A 329 3.63 -13.83 -3.03
CA SER A 329 4.96 -14.38 -2.77
C SER A 329 5.30 -15.52 -3.72
N HIS A 330 4.35 -16.43 -3.95
CA HIS A 330 4.47 -17.59 -4.84
C HIS A 330 4.69 -17.26 -6.32
N LEU A 331 4.35 -16.04 -6.74
CA LEU A 331 4.60 -15.59 -8.13
C LEU A 331 6.06 -15.19 -8.35
N TYR A 332 6.81 -14.95 -7.29
CA TYR A 332 8.19 -14.49 -7.35
C TYR A 332 9.19 -15.55 -6.89
N PHE A 333 8.83 -16.33 -5.88
CA PHE A 333 9.72 -17.31 -5.25
C PHE A 333 8.97 -18.60 -4.90
N PRO A 334 9.67 -19.73 -4.78
CA PRO A 334 9.14 -20.89 -4.07
C PRO A 334 8.74 -20.51 -2.66
N THR A 335 7.54 -20.92 -2.25
CA THR A 335 7.00 -20.66 -0.91
C THR A 335 6.68 -21.97 -0.20
N PHE A 336 6.73 -21.92 1.12
CA PHE A 336 6.54 -23.09 1.99
C PHE A 336 5.58 -22.75 3.12
N ASP A 337 4.78 -23.71 3.51
CA ASP A 337 4.04 -23.63 4.75
C ASP A 337 4.95 -23.98 5.92
N VAL A 338 4.90 -23.19 6.98
CA VAL A 338 5.76 -23.32 8.17
C VAL A 338 4.92 -23.81 9.33
N ASP A 339 5.36 -24.94 9.93
CA ASP A 339 4.81 -25.53 11.15
C ASP A 339 5.94 -25.57 12.21
N VAL A 340 5.82 -24.75 13.26
CA VAL A 340 6.85 -24.66 14.30
C VAL A 340 6.22 -24.76 15.69
N ALA A 341 6.81 -25.59 16.54
CA ALA A 341 6.42 -25.70 17.94
C ALA A 341 7.01 -24.54 18.75
N GLY A 342 6.18 -23.90 19.54
CA GLY A 342 6.61 -22.88 20.48
C GLY A 342 7.17 -23.49 21.79
N ASP A 343 7.84 -22.64 22.55
CA ASP A 343 8.27 -22.94 23.93
C ASP A 343 7.05 -23.25 24.80
N PRO A 344 7.03 -24.41 25.51
CA PRO A 344 5.88 -24.84 26.29
C PRO A 344 5.46 -23.84 27.37
N GLU A 345 6.40 -23.15 28.03
CA GLU A 345 6.06 -22.17 29.07
C GLU A 345 5.38 -20.94 28.49
N VAL A 346 5.84 -20.49 27.32
CA VAL A 346 5.26 -19.34 26.62
C VAL A 346 3.90 -19.72 26.04
N THR A 347 3.80 -20.84 25.36
CA THR A 347 2.55 -21.28 24.73
C THR A 347 1.47 -21.62 25.75
N ASP A 348 1.79 -22.15 26.95
CA ASP A 348 0.82 -22.33 28.03
C ASP A 348 0.30 -20.99 28.58
N ARG A 349 1.18 -19.98 28.71
CA ARG A 349 0.78 -18.63 29.11
C ARG A 349 -0.20 -17.99 28.13
N TYR A 350 0.02 -18.19 26.82
CA TYR A 350 -0.78 -17.63 25.74
C TYR A 350 -1.76 -18.62 25.11
N ARG A 351 -2.14 -19.69 25.82
CA ARG A 351 -3.03 -20.77 25.32
C ARG A 351 -4.39 -20.31 24.84
N SER A 352 -4.84 -19.11 25.25
CA SER A 352 -6.09 -18.51 24.78
C SER A 352 -5.93 -17.72 23.47
N PHE A 353 -4.69 -17.52 22.98
CA PHE A 353 -4.45 -16.78 21.74
C PHE A 353 -4.53 -17.75 20.55
N PRO A 354 -5.56 -17.62 19.68
CA PRO A 354 -5.74 -18.52 18.53
C PRO A 354 -4.84 -18.16 17.34
N TYR A 355 -4.15 -17.01 17.40
CA TYR A 355 -3.26 -16.50 16.37
C TYR A 355 -1.91 -16.09 16.93
N GLY A 356 -0.89 -16.24 16.10
CA GLY A 356 0.45 -15.76 16.36
C GLY A 356 1.04 -15.09 15.13
N VAL A 357 2.20 -14.49 15.29
CA VAL A 357 2.91 -13.77 14.24
C VAL A 357 4.25 -14.42 13.93
N ILE A 358 4.68 -14.31 12.66
CA ILE A 358 6.02 -14.66 12.22
C ILE A 358 6.76 -13.37 11.85
N CYS A 359 7.97 -13.23 12.35
CA CYS A 359 8.76 -12.01 12.30
C CYS A 359 10.08 -12.22 11.55
N VAL A 360 10.59 -11.13 10.99
CA VAL A 360 11.99 -10.98 10.54
C VAL A 360 12.70 -9.94 11.39
N PHE A 361 14.04 -10.00 11.44
CA PHE A 361 14.82 -9.04 12.22
C PHE A 361 15.10 -7.77 11.40
N ASP A 362 14.50 -6.65 11.83
CA ASP A 362 14.62 -5.35 11.19
C ASP A 362 14.86 -4.24 12.22
N ASN A 363 15.85 -3.37 11.99
CA ASN A 363 16.17 -2.23 12.85
C ASN A 363 16.36 -2.60 14.34
N LYS A 364 17.00 -3.73 14.62
CA LYS A 364 17.27 -4.26 15.96
C LYS A 364 16.05 -4.85 16.68
N GLU A 365 14.94 -5.02 16.01
CA GLU A 365 13.71 -5.58 16.55
C GLU A 365 13.16 -6.67 15.63
N TRP A 366 12.37 -7.59 16.18
CA TRP A 366 11.62 -8.57 15.41
C TRP A 366 10.31 -7.95 14.95
N GLN A 367 10.17 -7.80 13.62
CA GLN A 367 9.02 -7.15 12.99
C GLN A 367 8.09 -8.19 12.36
N PRO A 368 6.81 -8.22 12.72
CA PRO A 368 5.84 -9.12 12.11
C PRO A 368 5.70 -8.90 10.61
N VAL A 369 5.81 -9.98 9.84
CA VAL A 369 5.64 -9.97 8.37
C VAL A 369 4.39 -10.72 7.94
N ASP A 370 3.90 -11.65 8.77
CA ASP A 370 2.66 -12.37 8.55
C ASP A 370 2.10 -12.91 9.88
N TYR A 371 0.89 -13.45 9.83
CA TYR A 371 0.25 -14.11 10.96
C TYR A 371 -0.33 -15.45 10.56
N GLY A 372 -0.58 -16.31 11.55
CA GLY A 372 -1.13 -17.62 11.33
C GLY A 372 -1.87 -18.17 12.53
N GLN A 373 -2.49 -19.32 12.38
CA GLN A 373 -3.19 -19.99 13.46
C GLN A 373 -2.22 -20.58 14.49
N VAL A 374 -2.66 -20.64 15.73
CA VAL A 374 -1.97 -21.36 16.81
C VAL A 374 -2.91 -22.46 17.31
N SER A 375 -2.41 -23.69 17.35
CA SER A 375 -3.12 -24.85 17.87
C SER A 375 -2.15 -25.76 18.58
N GLU A 376 -2.50 -26.21 19.81
CA GLU A 376 -1.70 -27.13 20.62
C GLU A 376 -0.22 -26.70 20.77
N GLY A 377 -0.01 -25.39 20.94
CA GLY A 377 1.32 -24.79 21.09
C GLY A 377 2.16 -24.75 19.81
N LYS A 378 1.58 -25.01 18.64
CA LYS A 378 2.22 -24.90 17.34
C LYS A 378 1.67 -23.75 16.54
N PHE A 379 2.54 -23.08 15.79
CA PHE A 379 2.26 -21.98 14.91
C PHE A 379 2.25 -22.43 13.45
N TYR A 380 1.23 -22.06 12.70
CA TYR A 380 1.01 -22.44 11.31
C TYR A 380 0.97 -21.19 10.41
N PHE A 381 1.97 -21.02 9.55
CA PHE A 381 2.06 -19.91 8.60
C PHE A 381 2.09 -20.42 7.17
N LYS A 382 1.45 -19.72 6.24
CA LYS A 382 1.35 -20.13 4.84
C LYS A 382 2.23 -19.30 3.93
N ASN A 383 2.70 -19.94 2.84
CA ASN A 383 3.41 -19.25 1.75
C ASN A 383 4.61 -18.42 2.19
N MET A 384 5.43 -18.91 3.12
CA MET A 384 6.65 -18.23 3.56
C MET A 384 7.78 -18.43 2.55
N ILE A 385 8.51 -17.37 2.24
CA ILE A 385 9.66 -17.45 1.31
C ILE A 385 10.86 -18.03 2.03
N GLY A 386 11.58 -18.95 1.36
CA GLY A 386 12.79 -19.58 1.89
C GLY A 386 14.03 -18.68 1.88
N ASP A 387 15.12 -19.18 2.47
CA ASP A 387 16.40 -18.48 2.60
C ASP A 387 16.33 -17.22 3.50
N VAL A 388 15.43 -17.25 4.50
CA VAL A 388 15.16 -16.15 5.44
C VAL A 388 15.19 -16.66 6.87
N CYS A 389 15.70 -15.82 7.77
CA CYS A 389 15.67 -16.05 9.21
C CYS A 389 14.37 -15.51 9.79
N TYR A 390 13.65 -16.37 10.48
CA TYR A 390 12.36 -16.07 11.10
C TYR A 390 12.38 -16.33 12.62
N MET A 391 11.40 -15.76 13.30
CA MET A 391 11.04 -16.09 14.68
C MET A 391 9.51 -16.02 14.80
N ALA A 392 8.90 -17.02 15.44
CA ALA A 392 7.46 -17.03 15.69
C ALA A 392 7.16 -16.72 17.16
N GLY A 393 5.98 -16.16 17.38
CA GLY A 393 5.51 -15.82 18.73
C GLY A 393 4.16 -15.14 18.72
N TYR A 394 3.86 -14.50 19.82
CA TYR A 394 2.59 -13.79 20.02
C TYR A 394 2.78 -12.28 19.89
N TYR A 395 1.68 -11.60 19.61
CA TYR A 395 1.66 -10.13 19.61
C TYR A 395 0.66 -9.68 20.66
N ASP A 396 1.18 -9.10 21.75
CA ASP A 396 0.41 -8.74 22.91
C ASP A 396 0.72 -7.29 23.29
N GLU A 397 -0.32 -6.49 23.56
CA GLU A 397 -0.21 -5.06 23.91
C GLU A 397 0.77 -4.28 23.00
N SER A 398 0.73 -4.52 21.69
CA SER A 398 1.63 -3.90 20.71
C SER A 398 3.11 -4.33 20.81
N THR A 399 3.38 -5.44 21.47
CA THR A 399 4.72 -5.98 21.66
C THR A 399 4.81 -7.41 21.15
N PHE A 400 5.91 -7.73 20.47
CA PHE A 400 6.20 -9.11 20.06
C PHE A 400 6.76 -9.90 21.27
N VAL A 401 6.12 -11.03 21.55
CA VAL A 401 6.53 -11.99 22.58
C VAL A 401 7.06 -13.25 21.89
N PRO A 402 8.39 -13.49 21.84
CA PRO A 402 8.96 -14.66 21.20
C PRO A 402 8.46 -15.96 21.86
N ALA A 403 8.08 -16.92 21.01
CA ALA A 403 7.70 -18.26 21.45
C ALA A 403 8.57 -19.38 20.81
N THR A 404 9.41 -19.03 19.82
CA THR A 404 10.39 -19.97 19.25
C THR A 404 11.79 -19.37 19.32
N PRO A 405 12.85 -20.19 19.30
CA PRO A 405 14.16 -19.70 18.87
C PRO A 405 14.12 -19.15 17.46
N PRO A 406 15.04 -18.26 17.05
CA PRO A 406 15.21 -17.93 15.63
C PRO A 406 15.50 -19.19 14.81
N PHE A 407 14.95 -19.26 13.60
CA PHE A 407 15.18 -20.35 12.68
C PHE A 407 15.36 -19.86 11.25
N ILE A 408 16.13 -20.58 10.46
CA ILE A 408 16.26 -20.38 9.03
C ILE A 408 15.28 -21.32 8.34
N LEU A 409 14.41 -20.77 7.49
CA LEU A 409 13.69 -21.55 6.50
C LEU A 409 14.56 -21.59 5.24
N ASP A 410 15.12 -22.73 4.89
CA ASP A 410 16.00 -22.84 3.73
C ASP A 410 15.23 -22.80 2.39
N LYS A 411 15.93 -22.83 1.28
CA LYS A 411 15.34 -22.77 -0.07
C LYS A 411 14.60 -24.06 -0.48
N GLU A 412 14.73 -25.12 0.29
CA GLU A 412 14.01 -26.38 0.16
C GLU A 412 12.84 -26.52 1.15
N GLY A 413 12.58 -25.49 1.99
CA GLY A 413 11.50 -25.49 2.97
C GLY A 413 11.84 -26.22 4.28
N ARG A 414 13.09 -26.55 4.55
CA ARG A 414 13.51 -27.15 5.81
C ARG A 414 13.80 -26.10 6.85
N ILE A 415 13.49 -26.41 8.10
CA ILE A 415 13.66 -25.51 9.24
C ILE A 415 14.92 -25.89 10.00
N GLU A 416 15.83 -24.92 10.16
CA GLU A 416 17.05 -25.05 10.96
C GLU A 416 17.04 -24.02 12.08
N TYR A 417 16.98 -24.47 13.36
CA TYR A 417 16.99 -23.57 14.50
C TYR A 417 18.40 -23.04 14.78
N ILE A 418 18.50 -21.73 14.97
CA ILE A 418 19.72 -21.06 15.41
C ILE A 418 19.88 -21.28 16.92
N ARG A 419 20.86 -22.07 17.31
CA ARG A 419 21.19 -22.31 18.71
C ARG A 419 22.24 -21.30 19.17
N SER A 420 22.02 -20.67 20.32
CA SER A 420 23.09 -19.94 21.01
C SER A 420 24.06 -20.99 21.57
N ASP A 421 25.30 -21.01 21.08
CA ASP A 421 26.38 -21.72 21.78
C ASP A 421 26.61 -20.99 23.12
N THR A 422 25.96 -21.46 24.19
CA THR A 422 26.22 -21.01 25.57
C THR A 422 27.49 -21.55 26.18
N SER A 423 28.35 -22.23 25.37
CA SER A 423 29.63 -22.74 25.80
C SER A 423 30.78 -21.84 25.33
N GLY A 424 30.96 -20.69 26.00
CA GLY A 424 32.19 -19.92 25.79
C GLY A 424 32.04 -18.39 25.85
N PHE A 425 31.84 -17.88 27.05
CA PHE A 425 32.32 -16.56 27.47
C PHE A 425 32.72 -16.65 28.94
#